data_46a1654740a88777f47286f6c57edc6b
#
_entry.id   46a1654740a88777f47286f6c57edc6b
#
_cell.length_a   1.000
_cell.length_b   1.000
_cell.length_c   1.000
_cell.angle_alpha   90.00
_cell.angle_beta   90.00
_cell.angle_gamma   90.00
#
_symmetry.space_group_name_H-M   'P 1'
#
loop_
_entity.id
_entity.type
_entity.pdbx_description
1 polymer ?
#
loop_
_entity_poly.entity_id
_entity_poly.type
_entity_poly.pdbx_seq_one_letter_code
_entity_poly.pdbx_strand_id
1 'polypeptide(L)'
;METKNRIITSESVTEGHPDKLCDQISDAILDEALRQDPFSRVAIEVGTKNGGIVVFGEMTTKAWVDVPHIARDVIKEIGYTKSEYGIEWETCSVWTQITEQSPDISQGVTAGQGLYKEQGAGDQ
;
A
#
# COMPACT_ATOMS: atom_id res chain seq x y z
N MET A 1 27.19 12.08 -35.46
CA MET A 1 26.53 11.62 -34.22
C MET A 1 25.37 10.70 -34.60
N GLU A 2 25.46 9.43 -34.28
CA GLU A 2 24.30 8.52 -34.46
C GLU A 2 23.25 8.89 -33.41
N THR A 3 22.11 9.36 -33.86
CA THR A 3 20.92 9.54 -33.01
C THR A 3 20.37 8.18 -32.65
N LYS A 4 20.63 7.70 -31.43
CA LYS A 4 20.01 6.49 -30.92
C LYS A 4 18.55 6.78 -30.62
N ASN A 5 17.65 6.27 -31.44
CA ASN A 5 16.23 6.30 -31.17
C ASN A 5 15.94 5.48 -29.89
N ARG A 6 15.16 6.05 -28.97
CA ARG A 6 14.63 5.36 -27.78
C ARG A 6 13.13 5.22 -27.93
N ILE A 7 12.65 4.04 -27.62
CA ILE A 7 11.20 3.80 -27.51
C ILE A 7 10.84 3.96 -26.04
N ILE A 8 9.84 4.81 -25.78
CA ILE A 8 9.29 5.03 -24.45
C ILE A 8 7.83 4.63 -24.52
N THR A 9 7.37 3.87 -23.55
CA THR A 9 5.96 3.48 -23.40
C THR A 9 5.44 3.96 -22.07
N SER A 10 4.16 4.27 -22.01
CA SER A 10 3.44 4.52 -20.76
C SER A 10 2.05 3.94 -20.87
N GLU A 11 1.51 3.49 -19.75
CA GLU A 11 0.16 2.97 -19.65
C GLU A 11 -0.49 3.45 -18.35
N SER A 12 -1.80 3.51 -18.34
CA SER A 12 -2.59 3.86 -17.17
C SER A 12 -3.90 3.09 -17.18
N VAL A 13 -4.36 2.71 -16.01
CA VAL A 13 -5.66 2.06 -15.80
C VAL A 13 -6.62 3.02 -15.11
N THR A 14 -7.93 2.82 -15.34
CA THR A 14 -8.99 3.63 -14.74
C THR A 14 -9.32 3.17 -13.32
N GLU A 15 -10.04 4.01 -12.57
CA GLU A 15 -10.63 3.64 -11.29
C GLU A 15 -11.43 2.34 -11.40
N GLY A 16 -11.36 1.52 -10.38
CA GLY A 16 -12.00 0.20 -10.38
C GLY A 16 -11.20 -0.92 -11.03
N HIS A 17 -10.12 -0.60 -11.75
CA HIS A 17 -9.17 -1.64 -12.15
C HIS A 17 -8.54 -2.28 -10.92
N PRO A 18 -8.37 -3.63 -10.86
CA PRO A 18 -7.83 -4.30 -9.69
C PRO A 18 -6.49 -3.75 -9.20
N ASP A 19 -5.56 -3.47 -10.10
CA ASP A 19 -4.25 -2.92 -9.73
C ASP A 19 -4.38 -1.52 -9.11
N LYS A 20 -5.22 -0.66 -9.68
CA LYS A 20 -5.45 0.67 -9.13
C LYS A 20 -6.16 0.63 -7.79
N LEU A 21 -7.13 -0.26 -7.62
CA LEU A 21 -7.78 -0.50 -6.33
C LEU A 21 -6.76 -0.91 -5.26
N CYS A 22 -5.86 -1.82 -5.59
CA CYS A 22 -4.82 -2.27 -4.67
C CYS A 22 -3.87 -1.12 -4.29
N ASP A 23 -3.43 -0.33 -5.26
CA ASP A 23 -2.58 0.85 -5.02
C ASP A 23 -3.29 1.88 -4.15
N GLN A 24 -4.56 2.16 -4.40
CA GLN A 24 -5.34 3.10 -3.59
C GLN A 24 -5.52 2.64 -2.14
N ILE A 25 -5.65 1.33 -1.90
CA ILE A 25 -5.71 0.79 -0.54
C ILE A 25 -4.35 0.92 0.15
N SER A 26 -3.26 0.56 -0.50
CA SER A 26 -1.91 0.69 0.09
C SER A 26 -1.56 2.15 0.38
N ASP A 27 -1.90 3.07 -0.52
CA ASP A 27 -1.72 4.51 -0.32
C ASP A 27 -2.54 5.04 0.86
N ALA A 28 -3.80 4.63 0.99
CA ALA A 28 -4.65 5.04 2.10
C ALA A 28 -4.13 4.54 3.47
N ILE A 29 -3.55 3.35 3.51
CA ILE A 29 -2.89 2.81 4.71
C ILE A 29 -1.66 3.65 5.06
N LEU A 30 -0.83 3.98 4.08
CA LEU A 30 0.34 4.86 4.25
C LEU A 30 -0.08 6.24 4.76
N ASP A 31 -1.08 6.85 4.15
CA ASP A 31 -1.58 8.17 4.53
C ASP A 31 -2.06 8.19 5.98
N GLU A 32 -2.81 7.18 6.41
CA GLU A 32 -3.30 7.10 7.79
C GLU A 32 -2.15 6.88 8.79
N ALA A 33 -1.18 6.06 8.46
CA ALA A 33 0.00 5.87 9.30
C ALA A 33 0.78 7.17 9.47
N LEU A 34 1.08 7.87 8.37
CA LEU A 34 1.84 9.13 8.38
C LEU A 34 1.06 10.27 9.06
N ARG A 35 -0.27 10.29 8.95
CA ARG A 35 -1.11 11.29 9.61
C ARG A 35 -0.98 11.23 11.13
N GLN A 36 -0.82 10.04 11.71
CA GLN A 36 -0.69 9.84 13.15
C GLN A 36 0.78 9.82 13.62
N ASP A 37 1.67 9.28 12.80
CA ASP A 37 3.11 9.18 13.09
C ASP A 37 3.91 9.51 11.83
N PRO A 38 4.44 10.75 11.72
CA PRO A 38 5.21 11.18 10.54
C PRO A 38 6.50 10.37 10.28
N PHE A 39 6.93 9.58 11.24
CA PHE A 39 8.12 8.72 11.12
C PHE A 39 7.77 7.27 10.83
N SER A 40 6.51 6.98 10.50
CA SER A 40 6.07 5.65 10.10
C SER A 40 6.88 5.12 8.92
N ARG A 41 7.12 3.83 8.93
CA ARG A 41 7.74 3.08 7.86
C ARG A 41 6.75 2.05 7.38
N VAL A 42 6.34 2.15 6.12
CA VAL A 42 5.23 1.37 5.59
C VAL A 42 5.64 0.76 4.26
N ALA A 43 5.61 -0.57 4.20
CA ALA A 43 5.85 -1.37 3.00
C ALA A 43 4.69 -2.36 2.87
N ILE A 44 3.55 -1.86 2.42
CA ILE A 44 2.30 -2.63 2.32
C ILE A 44 1.97 -2.93 0.87
N GLU A 45 1.74 -4.20 0.61
CA GLU A 45 1.26 -4.72 -0.65
C GLU A 45 -0.19 -5.17 -0.53
N VAL A 46 -0.94 -5.02 -1.61
CA VAL A 46 -2.35 -5.41 -1.66
C VAL A 46 -2.61 -6.25 -2.89
N GLY A 47 -3.33 -7.33 -2.71
CA GLY A 47 -3.84 -8.17 -3.80
C GLY A 47 -5.36 -8.31 -3.73
N THR A 48 -6.01 -8.39 -4.88
CA THR A 48 -7.46 -8.59 -4.93
C THR A 48 -7.85 -9.70 -5.90
N LYS A 49 -8.90 -10.39 -5.55
CA LYS A 49 -9.65 -11.32 -6.39
C LYS A 49 -11.11 -11.25 -5.98
N ASN A 50 -12.01 -11.79 -6.81
CA ASN A 50 -13.45 -11.77 -6.56
C ASN A 50 -13.79 -12.03 -5.08
N GLY A 51 -14.47 -11.08 -4.45
CA GLY A 51 -14.92 -11.18 -3.08
C GLY A 51 -13.85 -11.00 -1.99
N GLY A 52 -12.61 -10.75 -2.33
CA GLY A 52 -11.54 -10.69 -1.33
C GLY A 52 -10.41 -9.73 -1.59
N ILE A 53 -9.86 -9.23 -0.49
CA ILE A 53 -8.65 -8.40 -0.43
C ILE A 53 -7.64 -9.10 0.50
N VAL A 54 -6.40 -9.13 0.06
CA VAL A 54 -5.25 -9.57 0.85
C VAL A 54 -4.32 -8.37 1.04
N VAL A 55 -4.04 -8.01 2.27
CA VAL A 55 -3.12 -6.94 2.64
C VAL A 55 -1.97 -7.55 3.42
N PHE A 56 -0.75 -7.38 2.94
CA PHE A 56 0.42 -7.98 3.57
C PHE A 56 1.64 -7.07 3.44
N GLY A 57 2.64 -7.33 4.24
CA GLY A 57 3.89 -6.58 4.22
C GLY A 57 4.41 -6.22 5.61
N GLU A 58 5.15 -5.15 5.68
CA GLU A 58 5.80 -4.67 6.90
C GLU A 58 5.37 -3.24 7.21
N MET A 59 5.18 -2.97 8.50
CA MET A 59 4.88 -1.63 8.98
C MET A 59 5.47 -1.41 10.38
N THR A 60 6.28 -0.38 10.53
CA THR A 60 6.79 0.08 11.81
C THR A 60 6.25 1.47 12.07
N THR A 61 5.35 1.58 13.03
CA THR A 61 4.66 2.84 13.35
C THR A 61 4.18 2.85 14.79
N LYS A 62 4.00 4.03 15.35
CA LYS A 62 3.29 4.26 16.61
C LYS A 62 1.79 4.50 16.39
N ALA A 63 1.37 4.63 15.14
CA ALA A 63 -0.02 4.82 14.77
C ALA A 63 -0.84 3.55 15.00
N TRP A 64 -2.11 3.74 15.31
CA TRP A 64 -3.08 2.67 15.23
C TRP A 64 -3.83 2.75 13.88
N VAL A 65 -3.65 1.75 13.05
CA VAL A 65 -4.17 1.72 11.68
C VAL A 65 -5.16 0.56 11.53
N ASP A 66 -6.43 0.89 11.35
CA ASP A 66 -7.49 -0.10 11.08
C ASP A 66 -7.50 -0.46 9.59
N VAL A 67 -6.63 -1.37 9.21
CA VAL A 67 -6.44 -1.77 7.82
C VAL A 67 -7.71 -2.32 7.16
N PRO A 68 -8.50 -3.21 7.80
CA PRO A 68 -9.76 -3.67 7.21
C PRO A 68 -10.77 -2.56 6.96
N HIS A 69 -10.87 -1.60 7.87
CA HIS A 69 -11.77 -0.46 7.72
C HIS A 69 -11.35 0.43 6.55
N ILE A 70 -10.07 0.78 6.48
CA ILE A 70 -9.51 1.59 5.38
C ILE A 70 -9.74 0.91 4.03
N ALA A 71 -9.46 -0.39 3.92
CA ALA A 71 -9.68 -1.13 2.69
C ALA A 71 -11.15 -1.08 2.24
N ARG A 72 -12.09 -1.26 3.18
CA ARG A 72 -13.54 -1.18 2.89
C ARG A 72 -13.98 0.20 2.45
N ASP A 73 -13.46 1.25 3.08
CA ASP A 73 -13.79 2.63 2.71
C ASP A 73 -13.31 2.94 1.28
N VAL A 74 -12.10 2.56 0.91
CA VAL A 74 -11.60 2.72 -0.47
C VAL A 74 -12.47 1.97 -1.47
N ILE A 75 -12.82 0.71 -1.19
CA ILE A 75 -13.68 -0.11 -2.06
C ILE A 75 -15.04 0.57 -2.26
N LYS A 76 -15.60 1.13 -1.19
CA LYS A 76 -16.88 1.85 -1.19
C LYS A 76 -16.81 3.14 -2.01
N GLU A 77 -15.76 3.94 -1.81
CA GLU A 77 -15.55 5.22 -2.51
C GLU A 77 -15.41 5.03 -4.02
N ILE A 78 -14.75 3.96 -4.46
CA ILE A 78 -14.62 3.60 -5.87
C ILE A 78 -15.99 3.24 -6.47
N GLY A 79 -16.94 2.77 -5.67
CA GLY A 79 -18.29 2.42 -6.10
C GLY A 79 -18.62 0.93 -6.10
N TYR A 80 -17.78 0.09 -5.51
CA TYR A 80 -18.04 -1.33 -5.35
C TYR A 80 -19.02 -1.59 -4.21
N THR A 81 -20.29 -1.26 -4.45
CA THR A 81 -21.38 -1.26 -3.47
C THR A 81 -22.38 -2.39 -3.66
N LYS A 82 -22.16 -3.27 -4.64
CA LYS A 82 -23.03 -4.40 -4.95
C LYS A 82 -22.22 -5.66 -5.26
N SER A 83 -22.66 -6.78 -4.76
CA SER A 83 -22.01 -8.08 -4.95
C SER A 83 -21.86 -8.50 -6.42
N GLU A 84 -22.77 -8.04 -7.30
CA GLU A 84 -22.71 -8.32 -8.74
C GLU A 84 -21.47 -7.75 -9.44
N TYR A 85 -20.78 -6.80 -8.82
CA TYR A 85 -19.52 -6.23 -9.34
C TYR A 85 -18.28 -7.10 -9.08
N GLY A 86 -18.47 -8.25 -8.42
CA GLY A 86 -17.39 -9.19 -8.11
C GLY A 86 -16.71 -8.94 -6.78
N ILE A 87 -16.79 -7.73 -6.22
CA ILE A 87 -16.41 -7.36 -4.87
C ILE A 87 -17.38 -6.31 -4.34
N GLU A 88 -17.65 -6.35 -3.05
CA GLU A 88 -18.56 -5.42 -2.40
C GLU A 88 -17.98 -5.03 -1.03
N TRP A 89 -17.96 -3.75 -0.73
CA TRP A 89 -17.23 -3.17 0.40
C TRP A 89 -17.64 -3.75 1.76
N GLU A 90 -18.91 -4.06 1.96
CA GLU A 90 -19.44 -4.51 3.23
C GLU A 90 -19.16 -6.00 3.49
N THR A 91 -19.30 -6.82 2.44
CA THR A 91 -19.29 -8.28 2.55
C THR A 91 -18.00 -8.94 2.07
N CYS A 92 -17.10 -8.21 1.40
CA CYS A 92 -15.83 -8.78 0.97
C CYS A 92 -15.00 -9.24 2.16
N SER A 93 -14.19 -10.27 1.95
CA SER A 93 -13.20 -10.67 2.93
C SER A 93 -11.99 -9.74 2.85
N VAL A 94 -11.45 -9.37 4.02
CA VAL A 94 -10.17 -8.67 4.11
C VAL A 94 -9.26 -9.48 5.00
N TRP A 95 -8.21 -10.05 4.40
CA TRP A 95 -7.19 -10.81 5.11
C TRP A 95 -5.94 -9.97 5.24
N THR A 96 -5.37 -9.93 6.45
CA THR A 96 -4.19 -9.10 6.74
C THR A 96 -3.07 -9.96 7.29
N GLN A 97 -1.85 -9.72 6.80
CA GLN A 97 -0.62 -10.29 7.35
C GLN A 97 0.46 -9.21 7.33
N ILE A 98 0.56 -8.47 8.41
CA ILE A 98 1.47 -7.36 8.57
C ILE A 98 2.39 -7.62 9.76
N THR A 99 3.69 -7.47 9.55
CA THR A 99 4.72 -7.63 10.57
C THR A 99 5.53 -6.36 10.71
N GLU A 100 6.40 -6.29 11.71
CA GLU A 100 7.40 -5.23 11.80
C GLU A 100 8.47 -5.42 10.72
N GLN A 101 9.08 -4.30 10.28
CA GLN A 101 10.16 -4.33 9.32
C GLN A 101 11.36 -5.12 9.84
N SER A 102 12.05 -5.81 8.94
CA SER A 102 13.26 -6.55 9.26
C SER A 102 14.36 -5.63 9.82
N PRO A 103 15.11 -6.07 10.85
CA PRO A 103 16.21 -5.30 11.41
C PRO A 103 17.29 -4.92 10.39
N ASP A 104 17.54 -5.78 9.40
CA ASP A 104 18.55 -5.53 8.37
C ASP A 104 18.14 -4.38 7.46
N ILE A 105 16.87 -4.32 7.05
CA ILE A 105 16.34 -3.21 6.27
C ILE A 105 16.29 -1.94 7.13
N SER A 106 15.90 -2.04 8.39
CA SER A 106 15.85 -0.93 9.32
C SER A 106 17.21 -0.23 9.48
N GLN A 107 18.32 -0.97 9.43
CA GLN A 107 19.67 -0.38 9.47
C GLN A 107 19.94 0.59 8.32
N GLY A 108 19.37 0.34 7.15
CA GLY A 108 19.52 1.18 5.97
C GLY A 108 18.62 2.40 5.93
N VAL A 109 17.46 2.33 6.57
CA VAL A 109 16.38 3.30 6.36
C VAL A 109 15.97 4.10 7.61
N THR A 110 16.24 3.60 8.82
CA THR A 110 15.85 4.28 10.06
C THR A 110 16.86 5.35 10.45
N ALA A 111 16.42 6.60 10.57
CA ALA A 111 17.25 7.71 10.94
C ALA A 111 17.85 7.55 12.36
N GLY A 112 19.15 7.69 12.47
CA GLY A 112 19.87 7.70 13.75
C GLY A 112 19.96 6.37 14.50
N GLN A 113 19.36 5.31 13.99
CA GLN A 113 19.40 3.97 14.58
C GLN A 113 20.16 2.95 13.73
N GLY A 114 20.54 3.34 12.51
CA GLY A 114 21.24 2.50 11.56
C GLY A 114 22.62 3.04 11.18
N LEU A 115 23.06 2.70 9.97
CA LEU A 115 24.35 3.09 9.42
C LEU A 115 24.41 4.59 9.06
N TYR A 116 23.27 5.25 8.90
CA TYR A 116 23.16 6.63 8.44
C TYR A 116 22.45 7.51 9.47
N LYS A 117 22.82 8.81 9.48
CA LYS A 117 22.20 9.79 10.38
C LYS A 117 20.82 10.22 9.92
N GLU A 118 20.59 10.19 8.63
CA GLU A 118 19.34 10.58 7.98
C GLU A 118 18.55 9.35 7.55
N GLN A 119 17.26 9.53 7.39
CA GLN A 119 16.39 8.47 6.87
C GLN A 119 16.77 8.12 5.43
N GLY A 120 17.03 6.85 5.18
CA GLY A 120 17.29 6.33 3.84
C GLY A 120 16.01 6.32 2.99
N ALA A 121 16.19 6.31 1.66
CA ALA A 121 15.10 6.16 0.72
C ALA A 121 14.71 4.68 0.59
N GLY A 122 13.42 4.41 0.62
CA GLY A 122 12.84 3.11 0.32
C GLY A 122 12.84 2.13 1.49
N ASP A 123 11.74 1.43 1.60
CA ASP A 123 11.48 0.31 2.51
C ASP A 123 11.31 -0.98 1.71
N GLN A 124 12.25 -1.28 0.89
CA GLN A 124 12.16 -2.44 0.01
C GLN A 124 12.84 -3.65 0.56
#